data_487f30defba13189771d8a2506507726
#
_entry.id   487f30defba13189771d8a2506507726
#
_cell.length_a   1.000
_cell.length_b   1.000
_cell.length_c   1.000
_cell.angle_alpha   90.00
_cell.angle_beta   90.00
_cell.angle_gamma   90.00
#
_symmetry.space_group_name_H-M   'P 1'
#
loop_
_entity.id
_entity.type
_entity.pdbx_description
1 polymer ?
#
loop_
_entity_poly.entity_id
_entity_poly.type
_entity_poly.pdbx_seq_one_letter_code
_entity_poly.pdbx_strand_id
1 'polypeptide(L)'
;MRRFAWLLAVLFLSLPGRASGLRGAVRETVPEHVPERVQTPDSLQLAVLDEKLDAFFLALENESVAAKNEEADFLIGSCTTQEIRDHVAVRIYYHYMRSKRMGDEGVAVHLTDRWFATGEAHFVDEIDLMNARIFAEFNRASLLGEKAPALNVRTPDGGTADIPACSAGRISVLYIYDTQCAKCRLETMQLRAAFREKDVPVDFIAFYAGDDGEDWKQYREGQLAFAAPSVRMIHVWDPELDSDFQRKYGVLQTPRMFLLDRDGVIIGRGLDTPGLMRLLEGLFPRIEYGSEASERLFDEIFGALGPAVSEEDVQAVGERIEAMTLARGDTLLYKQMAGDLLLYLSGRRGEGIRNGAAWVTDRLILGRPALWTAREDSLQVLGLAGLMQDLLGRTPVGSRLPAVRVPGTLVTARGSRSVRRSLRRIGGSPSYVFFFTQGCEVCRAEKEAVSARLAAEPDARFFLIDFDRLSSERPALADRLLETFDLSVLPFLLRTDRKGRVLRKYISLQQ
;
A
#
# COMPACT_ATOMS: atom_id res chain seq x y z
N MET A 1 2.64 -17.95 22.81
CA MET A 1 1.47 -17.92 23.71
C MET A 1 1.68 -18.67 25.02
N ARG A 2 2.06 -19.95 25.10
CA ARG A 2 2.32 -20.65 26.37
C ARG A 2 3.49 -20.15 27.26
N ARG A 3 4.34 -19.25 26.78
CA ARG A 3 5.53 -18.76 27.53
C ARG A 3 5.23 -17.60 28.51
N PHE A 4 4.19 -16.81 28.27
CA PHE A 4 3.80 -15.70 29.14
C PHE A 4 3.01 -16.15 30.37
N ALA A 5 2.09 -17.11 30.19
CA ALA A 5 1.32 -17.70 31.30
C ALA A 5 2.21 -18.32 32.40
N TRP A 6 3.39 -18.86 32.00
CA TRP A 6 4.35 -19.45 32.96
C TRP A 6 5.06 -18.39 33.82
N LEU A 7 5.37 -17.24 33.26
CA LEU A 7 6.00 -16.12 33.97
C LEU A 7 5.06 -15.52 35.03
N LEU A 8 3.76 -15.45 34.77
CA LEU A 8 2.75 -14.90 35.67
C LEU A 8 2.36 -15.89 36.78
N ALA A 9 2.29 -17.20 36.50
CA ALA A 9 2.01 -18.23 37.52
C ALA A 9 3.12 -18.29 38.58
N VAL A 10 4.38 -18.10 38.22
CA VAL A 10 5.52 -18.01 39.15
C VAL A 10 5.46 -16.73 40.02
N LEU A 11 4.83 -15.67 39.54
CA LEU A 11 4.67 -14.41 40.26
C LEU A 11 3.63 -14.45 41.38
N PHE A 12 2.61 -15.32 41.30
CA PHE A 12 1.57 -15.48 42.34
C PHE A 12 1.89 -16.52 43.38
N LEU A 13 2.76 -17.51 43.09
CA LEU A 13 3.17 -18.54 44.05
C LEU A 13 4.27 -18.13 45.04
N SER A 14 4.82 -16.92 44.92
CA SER A 14 5.93 -16.44 45.75
C SER A 14 5.57 -15.28 46.70
N LEU A 15 4.36 -15.26 47.27
CA LEU A 15 4.08 -14.43 48.44
C LEU A 15 4.67 -15.13 49.65
N PRO A 16 5.65 -14.56 50.39
CA PRO A 16 6.25 -15.22 51.54
C PRO A 16 5.25 -15.29 52.68
N GLY A 17 4.75 -16.47 52.96
CA GLY A 17 4.15 -16.80 54.25
C GLY A 17 5.24 -16.60 55.31
N ARG A 18 5.05 -15.69 56.22
CA ARG A 18 5.93 -15.51 57.40
C ARG A 18 5.87 -16.79 58.24
N ALA A 19 6.86 -17.64 58.15
CA ALA A 19 7.16 -18.65 59.14
C ALA A 19 7.88 -17.98 60.34
N SER A 20 7.13 -17.67 61.39
CA SER A 20 7.70 -17.38 62.68
C SER A 20 7.92 -18.68 63.44
N GLY A 21 9.17 -19.12 63.49
CA GLY A 21 9.58 -20.23 64.35
C GLY A 21 9.65 -19.80 65.80
N LEU A 22 9.00 -20.59 66.67
CA LEU A 22 9.39 -20.75 68.08
C LEU A 22 9.05 -22.16 68.51
N ARG A 23 10.10 -22.88 68.98
CA ARG A 23 10.03 -24.19 69.62
C ARG A 23 9.42 -24.05 71.01
N GLY A 24 8.56 -24.99 71.39
CA GLY A 24 8.12 -25.18 72.77
C GLY A 24 7.05 -26.25 72.87
N ALA A 25 7.36 -27.29 73.64
CA ALA A 25 6.73 -28.60 73.71
C ALA A 25 5.35 -28.64 74.39
N VAL A 26 4.56 -29.70 74.03
CA VAL A 26 3.69 -30.57 74.85
C VAL A 26 2.23 -30.14 75.10
N ARG A 27 1.35 -30.89 74.53
CA ARG A 27 0.19 -31.67 75.03
C ARG A 27 -1.09 -31.55 74.20
N GLU A 28 -1.58 -32.70 73.85
CA GLU A 28 -2.85 -32.97 73.19
C GLU A 28 -4.06 -32.30 73.81
N THR A 29 -4.87 -31.66 72.98
CA THR A 29 -6.35 -31.66 73.07
C THR A 29 -6.95 -31.35 71.72
N VAL A 30 -8.09 -32.01 71.41
CA VAL A 30 -8.89 -32.02 70.18
C VAL A 30 -9.14 -30.62 69.60
N PRO A 31 -9.05 -30.43 68.28
CA PRO A 31 -9.21 -29.11 67.69
C PRO A 31 -10.68 -28.75 67.54
N GLU A 32 -11.08 -27.70 68.18
CA GLU A 32 -12.19 -26.83 67.82
C GLU A 32 -11.91 -26.25 66.42
N HIS A 33 -12.81 -26.39 65.53
CA HIS A 33 -12.77 -25.85 64.16
C HIS A 33 -12.81 -24.34 64.27
N VAL A 34 -11.66 -23.69 64.26
CA VAL A 34 -11.53 -22.23 64.10
C VAL A 34 -11.66 -21.99 62.57
N PRO A 35 -12.65 -21.23 62.08
CA PRO A 35 -12.70 -20.85 60.69
C PRO A 35 -11.45 -20.06 60.35
N GLU A 36 -10.75 -20.46 59.30
CA GLU A 36 -9.60 -19.77 58.74
C GLU A 36 -10.00 -18.30 58.51
N ARG A 37 -9.44 -17.35 59.28
CA ARG A 37 -9.64 -15.95 59.03
C ARG A 37 -9.06 -15.66 57.67
N VAL A 38 -9.93 -15.41 56.70
CA VAL A 38 -9.58 -14.84 55.40
C VAL A 38 -8.88 -13.51 55.69
N GLN A 39 -7.57 -13.48 55.54
CA GLN A 39 -6.79 -12.25 55.72
C GLN A 39 -7.11 -11.30 54.59
N THR A 40 -7.69 -10.14 54.87
CA THR A 40 -7.79 -9.04 53.90
C THR A 40 -6.40 -8.58 53.51
N PRO A 41 -6.10 -8.36 52.23
CA PRO A 41 -4.79 -7.85 51.81
C PRO A 41 -4.52 -6.50 52.42
N ASP A 42 -3.32 -6.31 52.97
CA ASP A 42 -2.92 -5.01 53.46
C ASP A 42 -2.58 -4.05 52.29
N SER A 43 -2.56 -2.74 52.54
CA SER A 43 -2.31 -1.73 51.50
C SER A 43 -0.96 -1.90 50.79
N LEU A 44 0.03 -2.51 51.45
CA LEU A 44 1.34 -2.79 50.85
C LEU A 44 1.27 -3.95 49.86
N GLN A 45 0.45 -4.97 50.13
CA GLN A 45 0.25 -6.09 49.23
C GLN A 45 -0.48 -5.64 47.93
N LEU A 46 -1.47 -4.77 48.04
CA LEU A 46 -2.16 -4.18 46.88
C LEU A 46 -1.22 -3.30 46.05
N ALA A 47 -0.34 -2.51 46.67
CA ALA A 47 0.64 -1.70 45.93
C ALA A 47 1.63 -2.55 45.13
N VAL A 48 2.12 -3.68 45.67
CA VAL A 48 2.98 -4.62 44.95
C VAL A 48 2.22 -5.29 43.81
N LEU A 49 0.93 -5.56 43.99
CA LEU A 49 0.08 -6.14 42.95
C LEU A 49 -0.13 -5.15 41.81
N ASP A 50 -0.34 -3.87 42.10
CA ASP A 50 -0.49 -2.81 41.10
C ASP A 50 0.78 -2.66 40.25
N GLU A 51 1.97 -2.70 40.85
CA GLU A 51 3.24 -2.67 40.09
C GLU A 51 3.36 -3.86 39.12
N LYS A 52 2.91 -5.05 39.55
CA LYS A 52 2.89 -6.24 38.70
C LYS A 52 1.86 -6.11 37.55
N LEU A 53 0.70 -5.51 37.81
CA LEU A 53 -0.30 -5.21 36.79
C LEU A 53 0.21 -4.19 35.76
N ASP A 54 0.98 -3.20 36.20
CA ASP A 54 1.60 -2.26 35.24
C ASP A 54 2.60 -2.97 34.31
N ALA A 55 3.39 -3.93 34.83
CA ALA A 55 4.25 -4.77 33.98
C ALA A 55 3.45 -5.69 33.04
N PHE A 56 2.31 -6.21 33.49
CA PHE A 56 1.38 -6.99 32.69
C PHE A 56 0.81 -6.16 31.53
N PHE A 57 0.37 -4.94 31.78
CA PHE A 57 -0.13 -4.05 30.74
C PHE A 57 0.93 -3.71 29.69
N LEU A 58 2.16 -3.46 30.12
CA LEU A 58 3.27 -3.19 29.21
C LEU A 58 3.59 -4.41 28.32
N ALA A 59 3.55 -5.62 28.91
CA ALA A 59 3.82 -6.85 28.15
C ALA A 59 2.76 -7.13 27.08
N LEU A 60 1.50 -6.73 27.34
CA LEU A 60 0.39 -6.94 26.40
C LEU A 60 0.11 -5.74 25.48
N GLU A 61 0.91 -4.69 25.57
CA GLU A 61 0.64 -3.44 24.85
C GLU A 61 0.37 -3.66 23.37
N ASN A 62 1.16 -4.50 22.69
CA ASN A 62 1.07 -4.73 21.24
C ASN A 62 0.32 -6.01 20.87
N GLU A 63 -0.28 -6.70 21.83
CA GLU A 63 -1.04 -7.91 21.58
C GLU A 63 -2.46 -7.62 21.06
N SER A 64 -3.06 -8.61 20.41
CA SER A 64 -4.45 -8.54 19.94
C SER A 64 -5.45 -8.46 21.09
N VAL A 65 -6.64 -7.90 20.83
CA VAL A 65 -7.74 -7.87 21.81
C VAL A 65 -8.07 -9.27 22.33
N ALA A 66 -8.09 -10.28 21.46
CA ALA A 66 -8.35 -11.66 21.85
C ALA A 66 -7.29 -12.19 22.82
N ALA A 67 -6.00 -11.93 22.55
CA ALA A 67 -4.92 -12.33 23.46
C ALA A 67 -5.01 -11.60 24.80
N LYS A 68 -5.33 -10.30 24.77
CA LYS A 68 -5.55 -9.51 26.00
C LYS A 68 -6.70 -10.06 26.84
N ASN A 69 -7.80 -10.49 26.20
CA ASN A 69 -8.93 -11.11 26.87
C ASN A 69 -8.55 -12.45 27.52
N GLU A 70 -7.86 -13.31 26.79
CA GLU A 70 -7.39 -14.62 27.30
C GLU A 70 -6.48 -14.46 28.52
N GLU A 71 -5.51 -13.54 28.46
CA GLU A 71 -4.58 -13.31 29.54
C GLU A 71 -5.26 -12.62 30.75
N ALA A 72 -6.20 -11.70 30.52
CA ALA A 72 -7.01 -11.10 31.58
C ALA A 72 -7.89 -12.14 32.27
N ASP A 73 -8.57 -13.01 31.52
CA ASP A 73 -9.38 -14.09 32.09
C ASP A 73 -8.54 -15.06 32.92
N PHE A 74 -7.36 -15.43 32.41
CA PHE A 74 -6.42 -16.29 33.14
C PHE A 74 -5.98 -15.65 34.45
N LEU A 75 -5.60 -14.36 34.41
CA LEU A 75 -5.10 -13.64 35.59
C LEU A 75 -6.19 -13.49 36.65
N ILE A 76 -7.39 -13.02 36.27
CA ILE A 76 -8.52 -12.84 37.18
C ILE A 76 -8.98 -14.20 37.75
N GLY A 77 -9.05 -15.24 36.91
CA GLY A 77 -9.42 -16.58 37.32
C GLY A 77 -8.44 -17.26 38.28
N SER A 78 -7.16 -16.85 38.24
CA SER A 78 -6.11 -17.38 39.12
C SER A 78 -6.08 -16.75 40.50
N CYS A 79 -6.88 -15.68 40.75
CA CYS A 79 -6.94 -15.03 42.04
C CYS A 79 -7.52 -15.94 43.13
N THR A 80 -6.84 -16.01 44.28
CA THR A 80 -7.17 -16.95 45.36
C THR A 80 -8.28 -16.43 46.28
N THR A 81 -8.46 -15.12 46.41
CA THR A 81 -9.51 -14.50 47.22
C THR A 81 -10.41 -13.62 46.36
N GLN A 82 -11.63 -13.40 46.77
CA GLN A 82 -12.57 -12.50 46.09
C GLN A 82 -12.06 -11.09 46.04
N GLU A 83 -11.49 -10.58 47.14
CA GLU A 83 -10.99 -9.22 47.23
C GLU A 83 -9.84 -8.94 46.26
N ILE A 84 -8.89 -9.89 46.08
CA ILE A 84 -7.83 -9.79 45.10
C ILE A 84 -8.40 -9.87 43.68
N ARG A 85 -9.38 -10.75 43.42
CA ARG A 85 -10.06 -10.88 42.14
C ARG A 85 -10.76 -9.59 41.73
N ASP A 86 -11.51 -8.98 42.65
CA ASP A 86 -12.21 -7.72 42.45
C ASP A 86 -11.23 -6.60 42.11
N HIS A 87 -10.16 -6.47 42.89
CA HIS A 87 -9.11 -5.47 42.65
C HIS A 87 -8.45 -5.63 41.27
N VAL A 88 -8.03 -6.83 40.93
CA VAL A 88 -7.38 -7.12 39.64
C VAL A 88 -8.33 -6.85 38.48
N ALA A 89 -9.58 -7.32 38.54
CA ALA A 89 -10.57 -7.11 37.48
C ALA A 89 -10.87 -5.62 37.28
N VAL A 90 -11.04 -4.86 38.33
CA VAL A 90 -11.29 -3.40 38.31
C VAL A 90 -10.10 -2.65 37.75
N ARG A 91 -8.88 -2.99 38.13
CA ARG A 91 -7.64 -2.37 37.60
C ARG A 91 -7.50 -2.64 36.10
N ILE A 92 -7.71 -3.87 35.64
CA ILE A 92 -7.65 -4.22 34.20
C ILE A 92 -8.75 -3.49 33.44
N TYR A 93 -9.99 -3.48 33.96
CA TYR A 93 -11.11 -2.77 33.35
C TYR A 93 -10.79 -1.29 33.11
N TYR A 94 -10.38 -0.56 34.16
CA TYR A 94 -10.09 0.87 34.03
C TYR A 94 -8.88 1.17 33.17
N HIS A 95 -7.88 0.28 33.13
CA HIS A 95 -6.74 0.44 32.21
C HIS A 95 -7.21 0.46 30.76
N TYR A 96 -7.97 -0.55 30.34
CA TYR A 96 -8.42 -0.67 28.95
C TYR A 96 -9.57 0.28 28.60
N MET A 97 -10.47 0.57 29.52
CA MET A 97 -11.55 1.55 29.33
C MET A 97 -11.02 2.97 29.06
N ARG A 98 -9.89 3.34 29.68
CA ARG A 98 -9.22 4.65 29.52
C ARG A 98 -8.15 4.65 28.44
N SER A 99 -7.85 3.52 27.84
CA SER A 99 -6.83 3.40 26.81
C SER A 99 -7.19 4.25 25.58
N LYS A 100 -6.15 4.83 24.95
CA LYS A 100 -6.27 5.54 23.68
C LYS A 100 -5.91 4.67 22.49
N ARG A 101 -5.60 3.41 22.72
CA ARG A 101 -5.28 2.45 21.66
C ARG A 101 -6.58 1.90 21.06
N MET A 102 -6.64 1.95 19.76
CA MET A 102 -7.79 1.44 19.01
C MET A 102 -8.00 -0.05 19.28
N GLY A 103 -9.21 -0.42 19.66
CA GLY A 103 -9.63 -1.80 19.94
C GLY A 103 -9.56 -2.18 21.44
N ASP A 104 -8.82 -1.47 22.27
CA ASP A 104 -8.68 -1.77 23.70
C ASP A 104 -10.02 -1.70 24.46
N GLU A 105 -10.97 -0.89 23.99
CA GLU A 105 -12.34 -0.87 24.53
C GLU A 105 -13.04 -2.24 24.48
N GLY A 106 -12.63 -3.11 23.54
CA GLY A 106 -13.13 -4.48 23.45
C GLY A 106 -12.77 -5.32 24.67
N VAL A 107 -11.63 -5.06 25.31
CA VAL A 107 -11.25 -5.74 26.55
C VAL A 107 -12.14 -5.29 27.72
N ALA A 108 -12.42 -3.99 27.82
CA ALA A 108 -13.32 -3.49 28.86
C ALA A 108 -14.75 -4.01 28.69
N VAL A 109 -15.23 -4.13 27.45
CA VAL A 109 -16.54 -4.77 27.13
C VAL A 109 -16.52 -6.24 27.55
N HIS A 110 -15.48 -7.00 27.16
CA HIS A 110 -15.32 -8.40 27.53
C HIS A 110 -15.34 -8.61 29.04
N LEU A 111 -14.60 -7.81 29.79
CA LEU A 111 -14.56 -7.89 31.26
C LEU A 111 -15.92 -7.58 31.88
N THR A 112 -16.64 -6.60 31.33
CA THR A 112 -18.00 -6.28 31.80
C THR A 112 -18.91 -7.49 31.63
N ASP A 113 -18.90 -8.13 30.45
CA ASP A 113 -19.79 -9.25 30.14
C ASP A 113 -19.41 -10.53 30.89
N ARG A 114 -18.10 -10.82 30.95
CA ARG A 114 -17.59 -12.09 31.49
C ARG A 114 -17.51 -12.12 33.01
N TRP A 115 -17.11 -11.00 33.64
CA TRP A 115 -16.77 -10.98 35.05
C TRP A 115 -17.74 -10.16 35.91
N PHE A 116 -18.05 -8.92 35.47
CA PHE A 116 -18.89 -8.02 36.30
C PHE A 116 -20.39 -8.30 36.15
N ALA A 117 -20.88 -8.58 34.93
CA ALA A 117 -22.30 -8.87 34.73
C ALA A 117 -22.72 -10.23 35.29
N THR A 118 -21.78 -11.20 35.36
CA THR A 118 -22.03 -12.53 35.96
C THR A 118 -21.93 -12.50 37.49
N GLY A 119 -21.36 -11.46 38.08
CA GLY A 119 -21.13 -11.37 39.52
C GLY A 119 -19.93 -12.20 40.01
N GLU A 120 -19.03 -12.63 39.12
CA GLU A 120 -17.80 -13.32 39.48
C GLU A 120 -16.70 -12.34 39.94
N ALA A 121 -16.79 -11.05 39.54
CA ALA A 121 -16.02 -9.94 40.09
C ALA A 121 -16.96 -8.76 40.37
N HIS A 122 -16.57 -7.87 41.33
CA HIS A 122 -17.42 -6.79 41.78
C HIS A 122 -16.67 -5.45 41.75
N PHE A 123 -17.40 -4.39 41.38
CA PHE A 123 -16.98 -3.02 41.68
C PHE A 123 -17.30 -2.69 43.17
N VAL A 124 -16.59 -1.74 43.71
CA VAL A 124 -16.87 -1.26 45.07
C VAL A 124 -18.22 -0.53 45.13
N ASP A 125 -18.61 0.14 44.05
CA ASP A 125 -19.83 0.94 43.94
C ASP A 125 -20.73 0.38 42.82
N GLU A 126 -22.04 0.31 43.10
CA GLU A 126 -23.06 -0.07 42.08
C GLU A 126 -23.13 0.91 40.91
N ILE A 127 -22.76 2.18 41.15
CA ILE A 127 -22.71 3.20 40.09
C ILE A 127 -21.62 2.85 39.06
N ASP A 128 -20.47 2.33 39.49
CA ASP A 128 -19.39 1.89 38.62
C ASP A 128 -19.83 0.69 37.77
N LEU A 129 -20.57 -0.26 38.34
CA LEU A 129 -21.15 -1.39 37.61
C LEU A 129 -22.16 -0.88 36.56
N MET A 130 -22.99 0.07 36.92
CA MET A 130 -23.95 0.66 35.98
C MET A 130 -23.20 1.37 34.82
N ASN A 131 -22.18 2.15 35.12
CA ASN A 131 -21.34 2.81 34.13
C ASN A 131 -20.63 1.82 33.20
N ALA A 132 -20.11 0.71 33.75
CA ALA A 132 -19.49 -0.36 32.96
C ALA A 132 -20.50 -1.03 32.01
N ARG A 133 -21.73 -1.28 32.45
CA ARG A 133 -22.78 -1.80 31.61
C ARG A 133 -23.18 -0.86 30.48
N ILE A 134 -23.32 0.44 30.77
CA ILE A 134 -23.60 1.48 29.77
C ILE A 134 -22.44 1.54 28.76
N PHE A 135 -21.19 1.54 29.24
CA PHE A 135 -20.02 1.52 28.36
C PHE A 135 -20.04 0.29 27.46
N ALA A 136 -20.29 -0.89 27.97
CA ALA A 136 -20.37 -2.12 27.20
C ALA A 136 -21.52 -2.07 26.17
N GLU A 137 -22.70 -1.58 26.53
CA GLU A 137 -23.85 -1.46 25.65
C GLU A 137 -23.55 -0.55 24.45
N PHE A 138 -22.94 0.60 24.66
CA PHE A 138 -22.63 1.58 23.62
C PHE A 138 -21.45 1.18 22.72
N ASN A 139 -20.61 0.21 23.14
CA ASN A 139 -19.43 -0.16 22.36
C ASN A 139 -19.53 -1.53 21.69
N ARG A 140 -20.26 -2.46 22.30
CA ARG A 140 -20.32 -3.89 21.86
C ARG A 140 -20.64 -4.08 20.39
N ALA A 141 -21.61 -3.33 19.86
CA ALA A 141 -22.09 -3.49 18.48
C ALA A 141 -21.12 -2.98 17.42
N SER A 142 -20.13 -2.16 17.81
CA SER A 142 -19.20 -1.51 16.88
C SER A 142 -17.73 -1.68 17.26
N LEU A 143 -17.39 -2.82 17.84
CA LEU A 143 -15.99 -3.16 18.16
C LEU A 143 -15.16 -3.38 16.89
N LEU A 144 -13.85 -3.26 17.03
CA LEU A 144 -12.90 -3.57 15.97
C LEU A 144 -13.01 -5.07 15.58
N GLY A 145 -13.13 -5.35 14.29
CA GLY A 145 -13.30 -6.69 13.75
C GLY A 145 -14.77 -7.15 13.63
N GLU A 146 -15.71 -6.39 14.18
CA GLU A 146 -17.15 -6.68 14.06
C GLU A 146 -17.76 -6.07 12.77
N LYS A 147 -18.85 -6.65 12.32
CA LYS A 147 -19.68 -6.05 11.25
C LYS A 147 -20.27 -4.73 11.72
N ALA A 148 -20.14 -3.69 10.92
CA ALA A 148 -20.72 -2.40 11.20
C ALA A 148 -22.26 -2.50 11.31
N PRO A 149 -22.87 -1.98 12.38
CA PRO A 149 -24.32 -2.04 12.58
C PRO A 149 -25.09 -1.37 11.44
N ALA A 150 -26.19 -1.96 11.02
CA ALA A 150 -27.04 -1.38 10.00
C ALA A 150 -27.81 -0.16 10.52
N LEU A 151 -27.75 0.92 9.70
CA LEU A 151 -28.54 2.15 9.90
C LEU A 151 -29.34 2.44 8.63
N ASN A 152 -30.62 2.76 8.75
CA ASN A 152 -31.41 3.32 7.66
C ASN A 152 -31.53 4.82 7.88
N VAL A 153 -31.08 5.62 6.93
CA VAL A 153 -30.90 7.07 7.08
C VAL A 153 -31.31 7.81 5.80
N ARG A 154 -31.63 9.10 5.90
CA ARG A 154 -32.07 9.91 4.76
C ARG A 154 -30.89 10.35 3.87
N THR A 155 -31.18 10.48 2.57
CA THR A 155 -30.29 11.06 1.57
C THR A 155 -30.70 12.48 1.19
N PRO A 156 -29.83 13.30 0.58
CA PRO A 156 -30.13 14.69 0.23
C PRO A 156 -31.25 14.88 -0.76
N ASP A 157 -31.56 13.87 -1.56
CA ASP A 157 -32.66 13.85 -2.53
C ASP A 157 -34.01 13.41 -1.93
N GLY A 158 -34.06 13.17 -0.61
CA GLY A 158 -35.26 12.73 0.10
C GLY A 158 -35.50 11.22 0.08
N GLY A 159 -34.57 10.44 -0.48
CA GLY A 159 -34.54 8.98 -0.40
C GLY A 159 -33.94 8.47 0.91
N THR A 160 -33.67 7.17 0.96
CA THR A 160 -32.99 6.51 2.09
C THR A 160 -31.77 5.74 1.63
N ALA A 161 -30.80 5.58 2.54
CA ALA A 161 -29.62 4.75 2.36
C ALA A 161 -29.44 3.83 3.56
N ASP A 162 -29.03 2.59 3.29
CA ASP A 162 -28.64 1.63 4.33
C ASP A 162 -27.11 1.64 4.49
N ILE A 163 -26.61 1.96 5.68
CA ILE A 163 -25.21 1.89 6.05
C ILE A 163 -24.97 0.52 6.71
N PRO A 164 -23.91 -0.22 6.40
CA PRO A 164 -22.86 0.05 5.40
C PRO A 164 -23.21 -0.40 3.97
N ALA A 165 -24.39 -0.94 3.72
CA ALA A 165 -24.76 -1.57 2.45
C ALA A 165 -24.63 -0.64 1.22
N CYS A 166 -24.80 0.68 1.39
CA CYS A 166 -24.64 1.66 0.31
C CYS A 166 -23.20 1.75 -0.26
N SER A 167 -22.23 1.17 0.41
CA SER A 167 -20.82 1.08 -0.01
C SER A 167 -20.28 -0.35 -0.07
N ALA A 168 -21.15 -1.35 -0.21
CA ALA A 168 -20.74 -2.75 -0.30
C ALA A 168 -19.71 -2.99 -1.41
N GLY A 169 -18.68 -3.79 -1.09
CA GLY A 169 -17.58 -4.11 -2.00
C GLY A 169 -16.48 -3.04 -2.10
N ARG A 170 -16.58 -1.93 -1.34
CA ARG A 170 -15.58 -0.86 -1.30
C ARG A 170 -15.11 -0.59 0.13
N ILE A 171 -13.86 -0.14 0.26
CA ILE A 171 -13.38 0.44 1.52
C ILE A 171 -14.15 1.72 1.77
N SER A 172 -14.69 1.90 2.97
CA SER A 172 -15.49 3.09 3.29
C SER A 172 -15.11 3.73 4.61
N VAL A 173 -15.17 5.06 4.64
CA VAL A 173 -15.02 5.88 5.84
C VAL A 173 -16.40 6.33 6.27
N LEU A 174 -16.82 5.98 7.47
CA LEU A 174 -18.03 6.53 8.10
C LEU A 174 -17.61 7.65 9.04
N TYR A 175 -17.98 8.88 8.69
CA TYR A 175 -17.69 10.10 9.45
C TYR A 175 -18.98 10.70 10.00
N ILE A 176 -19.19 10.56 11.30
CA ILE A 176 -20.36 11.09 12.01
C ILE A 176 -20.00 12.45 12.58
N TYR A 177 -20.70 13.49 12.15
CA TYR A 177 -20.35 14.88 12.46
C TYR A 177 -21.61 15.73 12.72
N ASP A 178 -21.36 16.90 13.32
CA ASP A 178 -22.33 17.97 13.54
C ASP A 178 -21.73 19.29 13.05
N THR A 179 -22.52 20.13 12.39
CA THR A 179 -22.10 21.44 11.86
C THR A 179 -21.78 22.44 12.95
N GLN A 180 -22.44 22.36 14.12
CA GLN A 180 -22.20 23.23 15.28
C GLN A 180 -21.00 22.81 16.11
N CYS A 181 -20.46 21.61 15.88
CA CYS A 181 -19.30 21.09 16.60
C CYS A 181 -17.99 21.71 16.08
N ALA A 182 -17.29 22.45 16.92
CA ALA A 182 -15.99 23.07 16.57
C ALA A 182 -14.92 22.04 16.18
N LYS A 183 -14.87 20.90 16.88
CA LYS A 183 -14.00 19.76 16.57
C LYS A 183 -14.30 19.18 15.18
N CYS A 184 -15.59 19.04 14.83
CA CYS A 184 -15.99 18.52 13.54
C CYS A 184 -15.55 19.44 12.40
N ARG A 185 -15.67 20.76 12.57
CA ARG A 185 -15.17 21.72 11.57
C ARG A 185 -13.66 21.60 11.35
N LEU A 186 -12.88 21.49 12.42
CA LEU A 186 -11.43 21.30 12.32
C LEU A 186 -11.09 19.97 11.62
N GLU A 187 -11.73 18.88 12.04
CA GLU A 187 -11.52 17.55 11.45
C GLU A 187 -11.86 17.52 9.96
N THR A 188 -12.98 18.15 9.56
CA THR A 188 -13.38 18.29 8.15
C THR A 188 -12.34 19.04 7.33
N MET A 189 -11.75 20.12 7.87
CA MET A 189 -10.66 20.84 7.20
C MET A 189 -9.42 19.97 6.99
N GLN A 190 -9.05 19.19 8.00
CA GLN A 190 -7.91 18.27 7.93
C GLN A 190 -8.18 17.15 6.91
N LEU A 191 -9.36 16.54 6.92
CA LEU A 191 -9.79 15.53 5.95
C LEU A 191 -9.72 16.06 4.50
N ARG A 192 -10.24 17.28 4.25
CA ARG A 192 -10.14 17.91 2.92
C ARG A 192 -8.71 18.09 2.46
N ALA A 193 -7.82 18.54 3.35
CA ALA A 193 -6.40 18.71 3.03
C ALA A 193 -5.74 17.36 2.74
N ALA A 194 -5.99 16.36 3.58
CA ALA A 194 -5.41 15.03 3.46
C ALA A 194 -5.86 14.30 2.18
N PHE A 195 -7.16 14.31 1.87
CA PHE A 195 -7.67 13.68 0.64
C PHE A 195 -7.29 14.43 -0.64
N ARG A 196 -7.06 15.74 -0.58
CA ARG A 196 -6.51 16.49 -1.71
C ARG A 196 -5.05 16.10 -2.00
N GLU A 197 -4.28 15.84 -0.96
CA GLU A 197 -2.88 15.38 -1.08
C GLU A 197 -2.82 13.91 -1.49
N LYS A 198 -3.72 13.09 -0.93
CA LYS A 198 -3.75 11.66 -1.18
C LYS A 198 -5.14 11.21 -1.66
N ASP A 199 -5.30 11.15 -2.98
CA ASP A 199 -6.52 10.69 -3.63
C ASP A 199 -6.54 9.16 -3.67
N VAL A 200 -7.40 8.54 -2.84
CA VAL A 200 -7.54 7.07 -2.73
C VAL A 200 -8.98 6.64 -3.04
N PRO A 201 -9.20 5.45 -3.63
CA PRO A 201 -10.51 5.00 -4.09
C PRO A 201 -11.38 4.45 -2.94
N VAL A 202 -11.87 5.35 -2.10
CA VAL A 202 -12.75 5.03 -0.97
C VAL A 202 -14.14 5.67 -1.13
N ASP A 203 -15.12 5.10 -0.45
CA ASP A 203 -16.41 5.75 -0.22
C ASP A 203 -16.35 6.53 1.08
N PHE A 204 -16.72 7.79 1.05
CA PHE A 204 -16.78 8.65 2.22
C PHE A 204 -18.23 8.92 2.59
N ILE A 205 -18.71 8.23 3.63
CA ILE A 205 -20.06 8.35 4.16
C ILE A 205 -20.05 9.46 5.20
N ALA A 206 -20.52 10.63 4.82
CA ALA A 206 -20.64 11.80 5.69
C ALA A 206 -22.03 11.80 6.35
N PHE A 207 -22.09 11.34 7.59
CA PHE A 207 -23.30 11.22 8.40
C PHE A 207 -23.49 12.46 9.26
N TYR A 208 -24.49 13.25 8.96
CA TYR A 208 -24.88 14.42 9.75
C TYR A 208 -25.75 14.00 10.94
N ALA A 209 -25.32 14.37 12.15
CA ALA A 209 -25.97 14.03 13.41
C ALA A 209 -26.78 15.19 14.03
N GLY A 210 -26.84 16.35 13.36
CA GLY A 210 -27.62 17.50 13.81
C GLY A 210 -29.03 17.52 13.23
N ASP A 211 -29.82 18.53 13.59
CA ASP A 211 -31.23 18.68 13.25
C ASP A 211 -31.54 19.78 12.22
N ASP A 212 -30.54 20.63 11.86
CA ASP A 212 -30.73 21.74 10.91
C ASP A 212 -30.38 21.32 9.46
N GLY A 213 -31.41 21.13 8.64
CA GLY A 213 -31.27 20.73 7.23
C GLY A 213 -30.69 21.80 6.33
N GLU A 214 -30.85 23.10 6.62
CA GLU A 214 -30.30 24.19 5.80
C GLU A 214 -28.80 24.34 6.09
N ASP A 215 -28.42 24.28 7.36
CA ASP A 215 -27.02 24.26 7.79
C ASP A 215 -26.28 23.04 7.20
N TRP A 216 -26.94 21.87 7.21
CA TRP A 216 -26.40 20.66 6.58
C TRP A 216 -26.15 20.84 5.09
N LYS A 217 -27.08 21.43 4.36
CA LYS A 217 -26.96 21.68 2.91
C LYS A 217 -25.77 22.59 2.62
N GLN A 218 -25.69 23.73 3.32
CA GLN A 218 -24.56 24.67 3.14
C GLN A 218 -23.21 24.03 3.47
N TYR A 219 -23.14 23.27 4.57
CA TYR A 219 -21.92 22.59 4.99
C TYR A 219 -21.47 21.51 3.98
N ARG A 220 -22.40 20.70 3.51
CA ARG A 220 -22.16 19.67 2.49
C ARG A 220 -21.59 20.26 1.21
N GLU A 221 -22.20 21.31 0.69
CA GLU A 221 -21.80 21.94 -0.56
C GLU A 221 -20.49 22.74 -0.44
N GLY A 222 -20.21 23.30 0.74
CA GLY A 222 -19.03 24.13 0.98
C GLY A 222 -17.86 23.38 1.59
N GLN A 223 -18.08 22.69 2.69
CA GLN A 223 -17.00 22.12 3.50
C GLN A 223 -16.67 20.66 3.17
N LEU A 224 -17.67 19.85 2.79
CA LEU A 224 -17.49 18.43 2.46
C LEU A 224 -17.34 18.16 0.94
N ALA A 225 -17.11 19.19 0.14
CA ALA A 225 -16.74 19.02 -1.26
C ALA A 225 -15.23 18.74 -1.36
N PHE A 226 -14.83 17.49 -1.44
CA PHE A 226 -13.43 17.08 -1.54
C PHE A 226 -12.93 17.20 -2.98
N ALA A 227 -11.75 17.81 -3.15
CA ALA A 227 -11.05 17.84 -4.43
C ALA A 227 -10.23 16.55 -4.62
N ALA A 228 -10.89 15.40 -4.57
CA ALA A 228 -10.31 14.06 -4.64
C ALA A 228 -11.21 13.18 -5.54
N PRO A 229 -10.92 13.07 -6.85
CA PRO A 229 -11.80 12.40 -7.83
C PRO A 229 -12.06 10.92 -7.56
N SER A 230 -11.13 10.22 -6.86
CA SER A 230 -11.28 8.80 -6.52
C SER A 230 -12.20 8.57 -5.31
N VAL A 231 -12.47 9.61 -4.51
CA VAL A 231 -13.36 9.55 -3.35
C VAL A 231 -14.80 9.72 -3.78
N ARG A 232 -15.63 8.69 -3.55
CA ARG A 232 -17.07 8.80 -3.75
C ARG A 232 -17.71 9.32 -2.47
N MET A 233 -18.28 10.55 -2.52
CA MET A 233 -18.99 11.16 -1.40
C MET A 233 -20.42 10.63 -1.31
N ILE A 234 -20.81 10.15 -0.12
CA ILE A 234 -22.16 9.70 0.23
C ILE A 234 -22.61 10.53 1.43
N HIS A 235 -23.58 11.41 1.23
CA HIS A 235 -24.11 12.25 2.30
C HIS A 235 -25.40 11.65 2.84
N VAL A 236 -25.49 11.54 4.16
CA VAL A 236 -26.68 11.01 4.85
C VAL A 236 -27.00 11.79 6.11
N TRP A 237 -28.23 11.69 6.58
CA TRP A 237 -28.78 12.44 7.68
C TRP A 237 -29.83 11.63 8.45
N ASP A 238 -29.88 11.80 9.76
CA ASP A 238 -30.85 11.19 10.66
C ASP A 238 -31.55 12.26 11.52
N PRO A 239 -32.47 13.05 10.93
CA PRO A 239 -33.10 14.21 11.61
C PRO A 239 -34.00 13.84 12.79
N GLU A 240 -34.60 12.67 12.76
CA GLU A 240 -35.49 12.20 13.82
C GLU A 240 -34.73 11.35 14.89
N LEU A 241 -33.44 11.06 14.70
CA LEU A 241 -32.63 10.22 15.57
C LEU A 241 -33.19 8.80 15.77
N ASP A 242 -33.89 8.27 14.76
CA ASP A 242 -34.59 6.99 14.82
C ASP A 242 -33.73 5.80 14.38
N SER A 243 -32.54 6.04 13.80
CA SER A 243 -31.57 5.01 13.42
C SER A 243 -30.88 4.37 14.62
N ASP A 244 -30.92 4.99 15.80
CA ASP A 244 -30.22 4.57 17.02
C ASP A 244 -28.67 4.53 16.85
N PHE A 245 -28.14 5.41 15.99
CA PHE A 245 -26.70 5.43 15.70
C PHE A 245 -25.84 5.72 16.94
N GLN A 246 -26.34 6.49 17.90
CA GLN A 246 -25.66 6.81 19.13
C GLN A 246 -25.27 5.53 19.90
N ARG A 247 -26.22 4.64 20.10
CA ARG A 247 -26.00 3.38 20.82
C ARG A 247 -25.24 2.36 19.95
N LYS A 248 -25.65 2.21 18.68
CA LYS A 248 -25.05 1.22 17.77
C LYS A 248 -23.57 1.47 17.49
N TYR A 249 -23.15 2.74 17.39
CA TYR A 249 -21.76 3.13 17.08
C TYR A 249 -21.03 3.78 18.26
N GLY A 250 -21.63 3.84 19.44
CA GLY A 250 -21.04 4.44 20.64
C GLY A 250 -20.76 5.94 20.48
N VAL A 251 -21.66 6.67 19.81
CA VAL A 251 -21.48 8.10 19.51
C VAL A 251 -22.02 8.93 20.65
N LEU A 252 -21.22 9.17 21.67
CA LEU A 252 -21.52 10.09 22.77
C LEU A 252 -21.09 11.53 22.46
N GLN A 253 -20.17 11.70 21.54
CA GLN A 253 -19.63 12.98 21.09
C GLN A 253 -19.24 12.91 19.62
N THR A 254 -19.45 14.00 18.88
CA THR A 254 -18.94 14.19 17.52
C THR A 254 -17.61 14.96 17.52
N PRO A 255 -16.72 14.77 16.53
CA PRO A 255 -16.80 13.80 15.46
C PRO A 255 -16.51 12.37 15.92
N ARG A 256 -17.06 11.40 15.19
CA ARG A 256 -16.70 9.99 15.33
C ARG A 256 -16.42 9.41 13.95
N MET A 257 -15.30 8.70 13.81
CA MET A 257 -14.87 8.19 12.51
C MET A 257 -14.54 6.71 12.59
N PHE A 258 -15.02 5.96 11.59
CA PHE A 258 -14.78 4.53 11.41
C PHE A 258 -14.23 4.29 10.02
N LEU A 259 -13.42 3.25 9.88
CA LEU A 259 -12.98 2.71 8.60
C LEU A 259 -13.53 1.28 8.48
N LEU A 260 -14.22 1.01 7.36
CA LEU A 260 -14.84 -0.28 7.08
C LEU A 260 -14.16 -0.92 5.88
N ASP A 261 -13.98 -2.22 5.92
CA ASP A 261 -13.51 -2.99 4.77
C ASP A 261 -14.62 -3.20 3.72
N ARG A 262 -14.29 -3.94 2.65
CA ARG A 262 -15.22 -4.22 1.54
C ARG A 262 -16.44 -5.04 1.96
N ASP A 263 -16.33 -5.76 3.04
CA ASP A 263 -17.39 -6.59 3.61
C ASP A 263 -18.17 -5.86 4.71
N GLY A 264 -17.85 -4.60 5.00
CA GLY A 264 -18.45 -3.79 6.05
C GLY A 264 -17.99 -4.16 7.46
N VAL A 265 -16.81 -4.79 7.60
CA VAL A 265 -16.17 -5.03 8.89
C VAL A 265 -15.44 -3.79 9.35
N ILE A 266 -15.54 -3.43 10.62
CA ILE A 266 -14.85 -2.29 11.22
C ILE A 266 -13.37 -2.62 11.39
N ILE A 267 -12.51 -2.01 10.55
CA ILE A 267 -11.06 -2.13 10.58
C ILE A 267 -10.36 -0.92 11.19
N GLY A 268 -11.14 0.13 11.46
CA GLY A 268 -10.66 1.33 12.18
C GLY A 268 -11.80 1.98 12.93
N ARG A 269 -11.53 2.46 14.17
CA ARG A 269 -12.54 2.98 15.06
C ARG A 269 -12.01 4.14 15.91
N GLY A 270 -12.85 5.18 16.08
CA GLY A 270 -12.46 6.36 16.87
C GLY A 270 -11.25 7.10 16.29
N LEU A 271 -11.17 7.10 14.95
CA LEU A 271 -10.04 7.67 14.20
C LEU A 271 -10.10 9.20 14.19
N ASP A 272 -8.92 9.80 14.15
CA ASP A 272 -8.68 11.15 13.65
C ASP A 272 -8.11 11.11 12.22
N THR A 273 -7.98 12.25 11.55
CA THR A 273 -7.43 12.30 10.19
C THR A 273 -6.05 11.66 10.06
N PRO A 274 -5.06 11.92 10.93
CA PRO A 274 -3.77 11.23 10.86
C PRO A 274 -3.86 9.71 11.01
N GLY A 275 -4.72 9.23 11.91
CA GLY A 275 -4.96 7.80 12.12
C GLY A 275 -5.62 7.14 10.91
N LEU A 276 -6.65 7.78 10.35
CA LEU A 276 -7.28 7.34 9.10
C LEU A 276 -6.28 7.24 7.96
N MET A 277 -5.47 8.29 7.73
CA MET A 277 -4.52 8.31 6.62
C MET A 277 -3.45 7.23 6.74
N ARG A 278 -2.96 6.94 7.95
CA ARG A 278 -2.03 5.80 8.18
C ARG A 278 -2.64 4.45 7.81
N LEU A 279 -3.91 4.22 8.18
CA LEU A 279 -4.59 2.97 7.80
C LEU A 279 -4.81 2.89 6.29
N LEU A 280 -5.21 4.00 5.65
CA LEU A 280 -5.38 4.06 4.20
C LEU A 280 -4.05 3.87 3.46
N GLU A 281 -2.92 4.34 4.01
CA GLU A 281 -1.58 4.06 3.47
C GLU A 281 -1.26 2.57 3.45
N GLY A 282 -1.59 1.86 4.50
CA GLY A 282 -1.45 0.41 4.53
C GLY A 282 -2.35 -0.33 3.54
N LEU A 283 -3.58 0.19 3.32
CA LEU A 283 -4.55 -0.41 2.39
C LEU A 283 -4.29 -0.04 0.92
N PHE A 284 -3.74 1.15 0.67
CA PHE A 284 -3.45 1.71 -0.66
C PHE A 284 -1.99 2.18 -0.72
N PRO A 285 -1.01 1.25 -0.60
CA PRO A 285 0.39 1.62 -0.67
C PRO A 285 0.73 2.25 -2.02
N ARG A 286 1.53 3.31 -2.01
CA ARG A 286 2.07 3.88 -3.24
C ARG A 286 3.13 2.94 -3.80
N ILE A 287 3.08 2.74 -5.10
CA ILE A 287 4.11 2.02 -5.83
C ILE A 287 5.16 3.03 -6.25
N GLU A 288 6.40 2.83 -5.79
CA GLU A 288 7.57 3.58 -6.26
C GLU A 288 8.27 2.74 -7.33
N TYR A 289 8.18 3.21 -8.58
CA TYR A 289 8.79 2.52 -9.71
C TYR A 289 10.27 2.89 -9.87
N GLY A 290 11.09 1.93 -10.36
CA GLY A 290 12.49 2.16 -10.71
C GLY A 290 13.43 2.28 -9.51
N SER A 291 13.15 1.57 -8.41
CA SER A 291 14.06 1.52 -7.27
C SER A 291 15.38 0.82 -7.61
N GLU A 292 16.46 1.17 -6.90
CA GLU A 292 17.76 0.45 -7.06
C GLU A 292 17.65 -1.06 -6.81
N ALA A 293 16.73 -1.47 -5.95
CA ALA A 293 16.49 -2.88 -5.68
C ALA A 293 15.87 -3.59 -6.89
N SER A 294 14.90 -2.94 -7.55
CA SER A 294 14.32 -3.43 -8.80
C SER A 294 15.33 -3.47 -9.93
N GLU A 295 16.16 -2.44 -10.06
CA GLU A 295 17.20 -2.42 -11.10
C GLU A 295 18.19 -3.56 -10.91
N ARG A 296 18.68 -3.77 -9.69
CA ARG A 296 19.57 -4.91 -9.37
C ARG A 296 18.91 -6.26 -9.64
N LEU A 297 17.63 -6.42 -9.29
CA LEU A 297 16.89 -7.66 -9.55
C LEU A 297 16.87 -7.97 -11.06
N PHE A 298 16.56 -7.00 -11.90
CA PHE A 298 16.53 -7.21 -13.35
C PHE A 298 17.92 -7.36 -13.94
N ASP A 299 18.95 -6.69 -13.41
CA ASP A 299 20.35 -6.94 -13.80
C ASP A 299 20.78 -8.39 -13.50
N GLU A 300 20.37 -8.96 -12.37
CA GLU A 300 20.63 -10.37 -12.04
C GLU A 300 19.86 -11.31 -12.99
N ILE A 301 18.56 -11.04 -13.22
CA ILE A 301 17.73 -11.87 -14.10
C ILE A 301 18.30 -11.90 -15.53
N PHE A 302 18.53 -10.73 -16.13
CA PHE A 302 19.02 -10.62 -17.49
C PHE A 302 20.50 -10.96 -17.62
N GLY A 303 21.31 -10.70 -16.58
CA GLY A 303 22.71 -11.12 -16.52
C GLY A 303 22.88 -12.64 -16.52
N ALA A 304 21.98 -13.37 -15.87
CA ALA A 304 21.96 -14.84 -15.90
C ALA A 304 21.61 -15.43 -17.28
N LEU A 305 20.93 -14.67 -18.14
CA LEU A 305 20.59 -15.08 -19.51
C LEU A 305 21.76 -14.90 -20.50
N GLY A 306 22.80 -14.20 -20.07
CA GLY A 306 23.99 -13.95 -20.89
C GLY A 306 23.95 -12.66 -21.71
N PRO A 307 24.98 -12.42 -22.56
CA PRO A 307 25.16 -11.13 -23.23
C PRO A 307 24.18 -10.84 -24.37
N ALA A 308 23.49 -11.87 -24.88
CA ALA A 308 22.59 -11.76 -26.03
C ALA A 308 21.15 -12.12 -25.63
N VAL A 309 20.50 -11.21 -24.91
CA VAL A 309 19.09 -11.36 -24.52
C VAL A 309 18.21 -11.30 -25.76
N SER A 310 17.38 -12.33 -25.97
CA SER A 310 16.40 -12.41 -27.06
C SER A 310 15.07 -11.74 -26.70
N GLU A 311 14.19 -11.58 -27.68
CA GLU A 311 12.81 -11.14 -27.46
C GLU A 311 12.05 -12.15 -26.59
N GLU A 312 12.24 -13.45 -26.89
CA GLU A 312 11.63 -14.57 -26.17
C GLU A 312 12.03 -14.60 -24.70
N ASP A 313 13.28 -14.24 -24.37
CA ASP A 313 13.75 -14.14 -22.98
C ASP A 313 12.99 -13.06 -22.22
N VAL A 314 12.81 -11.88 -22.83
CA VAL A 314 12.03 -10.79 -22.20
C VAL A 314 10.57 -11.18 -22.03
N GLN A 315 9.98 -11.85 -23.05
CA GLN A 315 8.61 -12.36 -22.96
C GLN A 315 8.47 -13.38 -21.82
N ALA A 316 9.41 -14.32 -21.69
CA ALA A 316 9.41 -15.30 -20.60
C ALA A 316 9.47 -14.66 -19.20
N VAL A 317 10.26 -13.59 -19.04
CA VAL A 317 10.29 -12.82 -17.80
C VAL A 317 8.92 -12.18 -17.52
N GLY A 318 8.30 -11.56 -18.52
CA GLY A 318 6.98 -10.95 -18.41
C GLY A 318 5.88 -11.97 -18.08
N GLU A 319 5.86 -13.13 -18.76
CA GLU A 319 4.92 -14.23 -18.48
C GLU A 319 5.13 -14.80 -17.07
N ARG A 320 6.38 -14.85 -16.60
CA ARG A 320 6.68 -15.28 -15.23
C ARG A 320 6.14 -14.30 -14.20
N ILE A 321 6.23 -12.99 -14.45
CA ILE A 321 5.61 -11.95 -13.61
C ILE A 321 4.10 -12.17 -13.54
N GLU A 322 3.41 -12.36 -14.69
CA GLU A 322 1.97 -12.65 -14.71
C GLU A 322 1.61 -13.88 -13.88
N ALA A 323 2.34 -14.98 -14.06
CA ALA A 323 2.08 -16.23 -13.35
C ALA A 323 2.32 -16.15 -11.85
N MET A 324 3.31 -15.38 -11.41
CA MET A 324 3.64 -15.25 -9.98
C MET A 324 2.71 -14.29 -9.24
N THR A 325 2.08 -13.36 -9.94
CA THR A 325 1.30 -12.26 -9.35
C THR A 325 -0.19 -12.39 -9.64
N LEU A 326 -0.63 -12.19 -10.90
CA LEU A 326 -2.05 -12.18 -11.27
C LEU A 326 -2.73 -13.53 -11.04
N ALA A 327 -2.05 -14.65 -11.27
CA ALA A 327 -2.60 -15.98 -10.98
C ALA A 327 -2.89 -16.20 -9.49
N ARG A 328 -2.29 -15.39 -8.60
CA ARG A 328 -2.51 -15.39 -7.15
C ARG A 328 -3.40 -14.23 -6.67
N GLY A 329 -3.92 -13.42 -7.60
CA GLY A 329 -4.74 -12.24 -7.28
C GLY A 329 -3.94 -11.02 -6.77
N ASP A 330 -2.60 -11.07 -6.80
CA ASP A 330 -1.76 -9.97 -6.34
C ASP A 330 -1.54 -8.93 -7.45
N THR A 331 -2.53 -8.07 -7.62
CA THR A 331 -2.48 -6.99 -8.61
C THR A 331 -1.46 -5.89 -8.27
N LEU A 332 -1.17 -5.69 -6.99
CA LEU A 332 -0.22 -4.67 -6.53
C LEU A 332 1.21 -5.05 -6.91
N LEU A 333 1.62 -6.29 -6.59
CA LEU A 333 2.92 -6.82 -6.97
C LEU A 333 3.08 -6.89 -8.49
N TYR A 334 1.99 -7.22 -9.21
CA TYR A 334 1.99 -7.18 -10.69
C TYR A 334 2.35 -5.78 -11.21
N LYS A 335 1.68 -4.74 -10.71
CA LYS A 335 1.92 -3.36 -11.13
C LYS A 335 3.36 -2.95 -10.85
N GLN A 336 3.88 -3.26 -9.65
CA GLN A 336 5.27 -2.99 -9.30
C GLN A 336 6.22 -3.66 -10.29
N MET A 337 6.12 -4.97 -10.47
CA MET A 337 7.05 -5.75 -11.28
C MET A 337 6.97 -5.41 -12.79
N ALA A 338 5.75 -5.23 -13.33
CA ALA A 338 5.57 -4.90 -14.74
C ALA A 338 5.99 -3.46 -15.06
N GLY A 339 5.70 -2.50 -14.17
CA GLY A 339 6.15 -1.11 -14.30
C GLY A 339 7.67 -0.98 -14.21
N ASP A 340 8.29 -1.66 -13.25
CA ASP A 340 9.75 -1.69 -13.09
C ASP A 340 10.44 -2.36 -14.27
N LEU A 341 9.88 -3.45 -14.81
CA LEU A 341 10.39 -4.09 -16.02
C LEU A 341 10.35 -3.14 -17.22
N LEU A 342 9.25 -2.41 -17.42
CA LEU A 342 9.15 -1.41 -18.49
C LEU A 342 10.22 -0.32 -18.34
N LEU A 343 10.38 0.22 -17.13
CA LEU A 343 11.41 1.22 -16.82
C LEU A 343 12.80 0.69 -17.10
N TYR A 344 13.13 -0.50 -16.62
CA TYR A 344 14.42 -1.17 -16.84
C TYR A 344 14.75 -1.30 -18.33
N LEU A 345 13.80 -1.82 -19.12
CA LEU A 345 13.99 -2.04 -20.56
C LEU A 345 14.06 -0.74 -21.37
N SER A 346 13.44 0.35 -20.89
CA SER A 346 13.40 1.64 -21.58
C SER A 346 14.79 2.23 -21.84
N GLY A 347 15.72 2.03 -20.91
CA GLY A 347 17.12 2.49 -21.02
C GLY A 347 18.10 1.48 -21.62
N ARG A 348 17.66 0.27 -21.94
CA ARG A 348 18.56 -0.81 -22.41
C ARG A 348 18.60 -0.93 -23.94
N ARG A 349 19.69 -1.53 -24.44
CA ARG A 349 20.02 -1.67 -25.86
C ARG A 349 19.87 -3.12 -26.31
N GLY A 350 19.95 -3.32 -27.61
CA GLY A 350 19.89 -4.63 -28.25
C GLY A 350 18.54 -4.94 -28.87
N GLU A 351 18.57 -5.71 -29.98
CA GLU A 351 17.38 -6.02 -30.77
C GLU A 351 16.34 -6.79 -29.94
N GLY A 352 16.76 -7.85 -29.24
CA GLY A 352 15.85 -8.64 -28.42
C GLY A 352 15.24 -7.85 -27.26
N ILE A 353 16.04 -7.04 -26.57
CA ILE A 353 15.56 -6.19 -25.48
C ILE A 353 14.54 -5.15 -25.98
N ARG A 354 14.81 -4.48 -27.11
CA ARG A 354 13.90 -3.47 -27.66
C ARG A 354 12.61 -4.05 -28.23
N ASN A 355 12.69 -5.23 -28.88
CA ASN A 355 11.50 -5.95 -29.32
C ASN A 355 10.70 -6.49 -28.11
N GLY A 356 11.38 -7.05 -27.11
CA GLY A 356 10.75 -7.47 -25.87
C GLY A 356 10.12 -6.30 -25.11
N ALA A 357 10.74 -5.12 -25.09
CA ALA A 357 10.15 -3.91 -24.51
C ALA A 357 8.85 -3.50 -25.23
N ALA A 358 8.75 -3.68 -26.54
CA ALA A 358 7.51 -3.46 -27.27
C ALA A 358 6.42 -4.44 -26.81
N TRP A 359 6.75 -5.72 -26.67
CA TRP A 359 5.83 -6.72 -26.14
C TRP A 359 5.38 -6.41 -24.71
N VAL A 360 6.29 -6.02 -23.80
CA VAL A 360 5.96 -5.61 -22.42
C VAL A 360 5.01 -4.42 -22.44
N THR A 361 5.31 -3.40 -23.25
CA THR A 361 4.48 -2.22 -23.42
C THR A 361 3.05 -2.57 -23.83
N ASP A 362 2.92 -3.35 -24.90
CA ASP A 362 1.62 -3.66 -25.48
C ASP A 362 0.85 -4.71 -24.65
N ARG A 363 1.53 -5.74 -24.14
CA ARG A 363 0.89 -6.88 -23.47
C ARG A 363 0.65 -6.65 -21.98
N LEU A 364 1.67 -6.18 -21.26
CA LEU A 364 1.59 -6.09 -19.80
C LEU A 364 1.00 -4.75 -19.33
N ILE A 365 1.22 -3.67 -20.07
CA ILE A 365 0.78 -2.34 -19.66
C ILE A 365 -0.49 -1.91 -20.42
N LEU A 366 -0.37 -1.58 -21.71
CA LEU A 366 -1.47 -1.01 -22.50
C LEU A 366 -2.62 -2.00 -22.75
N GLY A 367 -2.33 -3.28 -22.84
CA GLY A 367 -3.31 -4.35 -22.98
C GLY A 367 -4.15 -4.63 -21.71
N ARG A 368 -3.85 -3.97 -20.59
CA ARG A 368 -4.53 -4.18 -19.30
C ARG A 368 -4.96 -2.87 -18.63
N PRO A 369 -5.73 -2.01 -19.31
CA PRO A 369 -6.04 -0.67 -18.83
C PRO A 369 -6.77 -0.66 -17.48
N ALA A 370 -7.54 -1.70 -17.15
CA ALA A 370 -8.25 -1.81 -15.89
C ALA A 370 -7.33 -1.91 -14.64
N LEU A 371 -6.08 -2.28 -14.82
CA LEU A 371 -5.11 -2.38 -13.71
C LEU A 371 -4.40 -1.05 -13.43
N TRP A 372 -4.31 -0.13 -14.41
CA TRP A 372 -3.52 1.11 -14.35
C TRP A 372 -4.42 2.33 -14.17
N THR A 373 -5.26 2.32 -13.13
CA THR A 373 -6.28 3.35 -12.89
C THR A 373 -5.87 4.44 -11.90
N ALA A 374 -4.83 4.21 -11.09
CA ALA A 374 -4.33 5.22 -10.17
C ALA A 374 -3.65 6.38 -10.93
N ARG A 375 -3.74 7.60 -10.38
CA ARG A 375 -3.18 8.79 -11.03
C ARG A 375 -1.66 8.69 -11.20
N GLU A 376 -0.96 8.14 -10.22
CA GLU A 376 0.49 7.92 -10.27
C GLU A 376 0.87 6.91 -11.37
N ASP A 377 0.09 5.85 -11.53
CA ASP A 377 0.29 4.87 -12.61
C ASP A 377 0.17 5.53 -13.98
N SER A 378 -0.83 6.41 -14.15
CA SER A 378 -1.06 7.11 -15.42
C SER A 378 0.11 8.02 -15.79
N LEU A 379 0.72 8.71 -14.80
CA LEU A 379 1.82 9.64 -15.06
C LEU A 379 3.16 8.93 -15.31
N GLN A 380 3.46 7.88 -14.54
CA GLN A 380 4.77 7.23 -14.58
C GLN A 380 4.80 6.05 -15.56
N VAL A 381 3.83 5.16 -15.49
CA VAL A 381 3.85 3.91 -16.28
C VAL A 381 3.15 4.07 -17.61
N LEU A 382 1.89 4.55 -17.64
CA LEU A 382 1.16 4.72 -18.90
C LEU A 382 1.78 5.80 -19.79
N GLY A 383 2.29 6.90 -19.21
CA GLY A 383 3.01 7.93 -19.94
C GLY A 383 4.26 7.37 -20.61
N LEU A 384 5.07 6.60 -19.86
CA LEU A 384 6.24 5.92 -20.42
C LEU A 384 5.86 4.88 -21.46
N ALA A 385 4.83 4.07 -21.20
CA ALA A 385 4.36 3.05 -22.15
C ALA A 385 3.93 3.68 -23.49
N GLY A 386 3.17 4.79 -23.47
CA GLY A 386 2.80 5.53 -24.66
C GLY A 386 4.01 6.08 -25.43
N LEU A 387 4.99 6.64 -24.70
CA LEU A 387 6.25 7.09 -25.31
C LEU A 387 7.03 5.92 -25.93
N MET A 388 7.16 4.82 -25.24
CA MET A 388 7.85 3.63 -25.73
C MET A 388 7.15 3.05 -26.98
N GLN A 389 5.83 3.00 -26.98
CA GLN A 389 5.06 2.53 -28.15
C GLN A 389 5.33 3.42 -29.38
N ASP A 390 5.34 4.73 -29.21
CA ASP A 390 5.68 5.66 -30.31
C ASP A 390 7.12 5.46 -30.79
N LEU A 391 8.11 5.45 -29.88
CA LEU A 391 9.53 5.31 -30.22
C LEU A 391 9.84 3.98 -30.92
N LEU A 392 9.39 2.87 -30.33
CA LEU A 392 9.63 1.52 -30.87
C LEU A 392 8.88 1.28 -32.19
N GLY A 393 7.75 1.96 -32.39
CA GLY A 393 6.99 1.95 -33.63
C GLY A 393 7.62 2.71 -34.80
N ARG A 394 8.61 3.59 -34.52
CA ARG A 394 9.30 4.36 -35.56
C ARG A 394 10.12 3.46 -36.49
N THR A 395 10.09 3.75 -37.76
CA THR A 395 10.83 3.01 -38.81
C THR A 395 10.69 1.49 -38.65
N PRO A 396 9.47 0.92 -38.79
CA PRO A 396 9.25 -0.51 -38.58
C PRO A 396 9.98 -1.36 -39.61
N VAL A 397 10.31 -2.59 -39.23
CA VAL A 397 10.86 -3.59 -40.14
C VAL A 397 9.93 -3.77 -41.36
N GLY A 398 10.49 -3.87 -42.56
CA GLY A 398 9.76 -3.91 -43.82
C GLY A 398 9.44 -2.54 -44.42
N SER A 399 9.48 -1.46 -43.66
CA SER A 399 9.28 -0.09 -44.17
C SER A 399 10.47 0.40 -44.99
N ARG A 400 10.28 1.43 -45.80
CA ARG A 400 11.36 2.09 -46.55
C ARG A 400 11.87 3.31 -45.75
N LEU A 401 13.19 3.45 -45.68
CA LEU A 401 13.83 4.63 -45.12
C LEU A 401 13.39 5.92 -45.85
N PRO A 402 13.33 7.05 -45.14
CA PRO A 402 12.96 8.33 -45.76
C PRO A 402 13.98 8.76 -46.82
N ALA A 403 13.50 9.52 -47.83
CA ALA A 403 14.36 10.06 -48.88
C ALA A 403 15.15 11.32 -48.44
N VAL A 404 15.50 11.41 -47.14
CA VAL A 404 16.23 12.51 -46.56
C VAL A 404 17.72 12.38 -46.85
N ARG A 405 18.38 13.48 -47.25
CA ARG A 405 19.83 13.55 -47.43
C ARG A 405 20.51 14.01 -46.18
N VAL A 406 21.37 13.15 -45.61
CA VAL A 406 22.07 13.35 -44.34
C VAL A 406 23.59 13.39 -44.63
N PRO A 407 24.36 14.32 -44.00
CA PRO A 407 25.82 14.24 -44.02
C PRO A 407 26.27 13.10 -43.11
N GLY A 408 27.31 12.40 -43.50
CA GLY A 408 27.86 11.30 -42.73
C GLY A 408 29.09 10.68 -43.41
N THR A 409 29.64 9.64 -42.83
CA THR A 409 30.78 8.91 -43.36
C THR A 409 30.33 7.58 -43.98
N LEU A 410 30.55 7.39 -45.25
CA LEU A 410 30.34 6.14 -45.95
C LEU A 410 31.58 5.27 -45.81
N VAL A 411 31.46 4.10 -45.19
CA VAL A 411 32.54 3.11 -45.02
C VAL A 411 32.24 1.89 -45.86
N THR A 412 33.24 1.43 -46.60
CA THR A 412 33.21 0.27 -47.49
C THR A 412 34.48 -0.53 -47.36
N ALA A 413 34.60 -1.71 -47.91
CA ALA A 413 35.82 -2.50 -47.97
C ALA A 413 37.01 -1.77 -48.67
N ARG A 414 36.69 -0.73 -49.50
CA ARG A 414 37.72 0.10 -50.21
C ARG A 414 38.16 1.35 -49.42
N GLY A 415 37.61 1.57 -48.22
CA GLY A 415 37.89 2.73 -47.38
C GLY A 415 36.68 3.56 -47.02
N SER A 416 36.94 4.70 -46.37
CA SER A 416 35.91 5.61 -45.86
C SER A 416 35.97 6.99 -46.50
N ARG A 417 34.80 7.66 -46.67
CA ARG A 417 34.71 9.04 -47.19
C ARG A 417 33.52 9.76 -46.59
N SER A 418 33.69 11.07 -46.35
CA SER A 418 32.59 11.95 -45.96
C SER A 418 31.72 12.27 -47.16
N VAL A 419 30.42 12.05 -47.03
CA VAL A 419 29.46 12.30 -48.12
C VAL A 419 28.11 12.77 -47.55
N ARG A 420 27.35 13.47 -48.38
CA ARG A 420 25.93 13.75 -48.11
C ARG A 420 25.08 12.82 -48.97
N ARG A 421 24.34 11.90 -48.30
CA ARG A 421 23.62 10.85 -49.02
C ARG A 421 22.18 10.68 -48.56
N SER A 422 21.31 10.24 -49.46
CA SER A 422 19.94 9.87 -49.09
C SER A 422 19.95 8.53 -48.30
N LEU A 423 19.30 8.49 -47.17
CA LEU A 423 19.16 7.26 -46.35
C LEU A 423 18.52 6.12 -47.13
N ARG A 424 17.60 6.42 -48.08
CA ARG A 424 16.99 5.44 -48.97
C ARG A 424 17.94 4.84 -49.99
N ARG A 425 19.07 5.48 -50.29
CA ARG A 425 19.98 5.11 -51.40
C ARG A 425 21.43 5.09 -50.96
N ILE A 426 21.74 4.34 -49.87
CA ILE A 426 23.12 4.15 -49.42
C ILE A 426 23.90 3.32 -50.42
N GLY A 427 23.25 2.33 -51.03
CA GLY A 427 23.78 1.42 -52.05
C GLY A 427 24.74 0.42 -51.42
N GLY A 428 24.50 -0.80 -51.55
CA GLY A 428 25.20 -1.96 -50.97
C GLY A 428 24.22 -3.06 -50.75
N SER A 429 24.72 -4.25 -50.48
CA SER A 429 23.87 -5.39 -50.19
C SER A 429 24.57 -6.30 -49.21
N PRO A 430 24.27 -6.13 -47.89
CA PRO A 430 23.34 -5.16 -47.27
C PRO A 430 23.89 -3.74 -47.11
N SER A 431 23.03 -2.80 -46.63
CA SER A 431 23.45 -1.47 -46.15
C SER A 431 23.11 -1.32 -44.69
N TYR A 432 23.98 -0.61 -43.98
CA TYR A 432 23.79 -0.31 -42.55
C TYR A 432 23.73 1.21 -42.35
N VAL A 433 22.79 1.68 -41.55
CA VAL A 433 22.73 3.07 -41.06
C VAL A 433 23.07 3.04 -39.57
N PHE A 434 24.07 3.81 -39.20
CA PHE A 434 24.62 3.81 -37.87
C PHE A 434 24.64 5.23 -37.29
N PHE A 435 23.75 5.49 -36.34
CA PHE A 435 23.75 6.72 -35.55
C PHE A 435 24.57 6.54 -34.29
N PHE A 436 25.47 7.49 -33.99
CA PHE A 436 26.35 7.45 -32.83
C PHE A 436 26.62 8.85 -32.30
N THR A 437 27.15 8.92 -31.07
CA THR A 437 27.67 10.13 -30.42
C THR A 437 29.17 9.94 -30.09
N GLN A 438 29.91 11.05 -29.91
CA GLN A 438 31.36 10.99 -29.78
C GLN A 438 31.83 10.52 -28.38
N GLY A 439 31.15 10.87 -27.30
CA GLY A 439 31.51 10.49 -25.94
C GLY A 439 31.10 9.06 -25.50
N CYS A 440 30.49 8.29 -26.38
CA CYS A 440 29.90 7.01 -26.09
C CYS A 440 30.88 5.84 -26.30
N GLU A 441 31.28 5.16 -25.25
CA GLU A 441 32.22 3.99 -25.33
C GLU A 441 31.66 2.85 -26.15
N VAL A 442 30.37 2.52 -25.98
CA VAL A 442 29.70 1.47 -26.76
C VAL A 442 29.65 1.84 -28.25
N CYS A 443 29.42 3.13 -28.56
CA CYS A 443 29.45 3.59 -29.95
C CYS A 443 30.85 3.43 -30.57
N ARG A 444 31.92 3.63 -29.79
CA ARG A 444 33.31 3.41 -30.21
C ARG A 444 33.56 1.92 -30.49
N ALA A 445 33.17 1.05 -29.59
CA ALA A 445 33.34 -0.39 -29.75
C ALA A 445 32.57 -0.94 -30.96
N GLU A 446 31.31 -0.51 -31.15
CA GLU A 446 30.52 -0.86 -32.35
C GLU A 446 31.16 -0.33 -33.64
N LYS A 447 31.76 0.86 -33.62
CA LYS A 447 32.45 1.47 -34.77
C LYS A 447 33.72 0.70 -35.14
N GLU A 448 34.47 0.21 -34.16
CA GLU A 448 35.64 -0.65 -34.38
C GLU A 448 35.26 -1.98 -35.02
N ALA A 449 34.08 -2.55 -34.64
CA ALA A 449 33.58 -3.79 -35.22
C ALA A 449 33.13 -3.67 -36.69
N VAL A 450 32.96 -2.44 -37.24
CA VAL A 450 32.59 -2.23 -38.64
C VAL A 450 33.59 -2.87 -39.60
N SER A 451 34.90 -2.80 -39.30
CA SER A 451 35.98 -3.36 -40.13
C SER A 451 35.89 -4.88 -40.21
N ALA A 452 35.65 -5.55 -39.09
CA ALA A 452 35.49 -7.01 -39.05
C ALA A 452 34.22 -7.43 -39.82
N ARG A 453 33.14 -6.67 -39.66
CA ARG A 453 31.90 -6.95 -40.42
C ARG A 453 32.05 -6.76 -41.92
N LEU A 454 32.80 -5.75 -42.38
CA LEU A 454 33.11 -5.56 -43.79
C LEU A 454 34.03 -6.64 -44.36
N ALA A 455 34.91 -7.25 -43.58
CA ALA A 455 35.69 -8.41 -44.00
C ALA A 455 34.80 -9.62 -44.25
N ALA A 456 33.76 -9.83 -43.42
CA ALA A 456 32.79 -10.92 -43.59
C ALA A 456 31.75 -10.63 -44.70
N GLU A 457 31.40 -9.36 -44.91
CA GLU A 457 30.39 -8.93 -45.90
C GLU A 457 31.00 -7.82 -46.81
N PRO A 458 31.85 -8.15 -47.79
CA PRO A 458 32.61 -7.14 -48.57
C PRO A 458 31.74 -6.21 -49.41
N ASP A 459 30.54 -6.62 -49.79
CA ASP A 459 29.56 -5.82 -50.53
C ASP A 459 28.71 -4.92 -49.63
N ALA A 460 28.84 -5.07 -48.31
CA ALA A 460 28.13 -4.22 -47.36
C ALA A 460 28.62 -2.77 -47.41
N ARG A 461 27.74 -1.86 -47.02
CA ARG A 461 28.08 -0.43 -46.85
C ARG A 461 27.54 0.07 -45.51
N PHE A 462 28.38 0.75 -44.78
CA PHE A 462 28.03 1.41 -43.55
C PHE A 462 27.95 2.93 -43.75
N PHE A 463 26.85 3.52 -43.37
CA PHE A 463 26.68 4.96 -43.37
C PHE A 463 26.59 5.46 -41.94
N LEU A 464 27.67 6.03 -41.45
CA LEU A 464 27.86 6.49 -40.09
C LEU A 464 27.43 7.95 -39.96
N ILE A 465 26.56 8.24 -39.01
CA ILE A 465 25.98 9.58 -38.76
C ILE A 465 26.36 9.97 -37.33
N ASP A 466 27.21 10.97 -37.22
CA ASP A 466 27.55 11.61 -35.97
C ASP A 466 26.39 12.55 -35.57
N PHE A 467 25.65 12.12 -34.53
CA PHE A 467 24.43 12.80 -34.15
C PHE A 467 24.71 14.10 -33.37
N ASP A 468 25.81 14.19 -32.61
CA ASP A 468 26.22 15.38 -31.90
C ASP A 468 26.55 16.49 -32.92
N ARG A 469 27.38 16.17 -33.90
CA ARG A 469 27.74 17.06 -34.97
C ARG A 469 26.52 17.49 -35.78
N LEU A 470 25.64 16.56 -36.09
CA LEU A 470 24.40 16.85 -36.85
C LEU A 470 23.48 17.80 -36.09
N SER A 471 23.30 17.59 -34.81
CA SER A 471 22.45 18.43 -33.94
C SER A 471 23.01 19.86 -33.84
N SER A 472 24.33 20.00 -33.75
CA SER A 472 24.99 21.31 -33.70
C SER A 472 24.95 22.07 -35.05
N GLU A 473 25.26 21.38 -36.15
CA GLU A 473 25.37 22.03 -37.48
C GLU A 473 24.01 22.15 -38.20
N ARG A 474 23.04 21.29 -37.91
CA ARG A 474 21.77 21.17 -38.63
C ARG A 474 20.62 20.76 -37.72
N PRO A 475 20.22 21.53 -36.72
CA PRO A 475 19.23 21.17 -35.73
C PRO A 475 17.88 20.71 -36.32
N ALA A 476 17.35 21.46 -37.29
CA ALA A 476 16.08 21.06 -37.91
C ALA A 476 16.13 19.69 -38.66
N LEU A 477 17.32 19.29 -39.12
CA LEU A 477 17.49 17.93 -39.67
C LEU A 477 17.61 16.87 -38.60
N ALA A 478 18.29 17.19 -37.49
CA ALA A 478 18.36 16.32 -36.34
C ALA A 478 16.98 16.06 -35.74
N ASP A 479 16.16 17.09 -35.53
CA ASP A 479 14.77 16.98 -35.05
C ASP A 479 13.94 16.07 -35.95
N ARG A 480 14.03 16.22 -37.25
CA ARG A 480 13.34 15.36 -38.21
C ARG A 480 13.79 13.90 -38.13
N LEU A 481 15.05 13.64 -37.79
CA LEU A 481 15.56 12.28 -37.61
C LEU A 481 15.09 11.70 -36.27
N LEU A 482 15.02 12.51 -35.20
CA LEU A 482 14.41 12.12 -33.92
C LEU A 482 12.94 11.74 -34.08
N GLU A 483 12.18 12.44 -34.90
CA GLU A 483 10.79 12.07 -35.21
C GLU A 483 10.66 10.77 -36.01
N THR A 484 11.69 10.43 -36.80
CA THR A 484 11.67 9.30 -37.73
C THR A 484 12.21 8.00 -37.11
N PHE A 485 13.24 8.11 -36.30
CA PHE A 485 13.97 6.97 -35.72
C PHE A 485 13.86 6.98 -34.20
N ASP A 486 13.92 5.80 -33.61
CA ASP A 486 14.13 5.70 -32.16
C ASP A 486 15.62 5.90 -31.84
N LEU A 487 15.97 7.15 -31.58
CA LEU A 487 17.32 7.53 -31.15
C LEU A 487 17.41 7.76 -29.62
N SER A 488 16.46 7.25 -28.86
CA SER A 488 16.44 7.34 -27.39
C SER A 488 17.62 6.63 -26.73
N VAL A 489 18.16 5.61 -27.42
CA VAL A 489 19.34 4.85 -26.97
C VAL A 489 20.33 4.72 -28.12
N LEU A 490 21.53 5.28 -27.95
CA LEU A 490 22.63 5.19 -28.93
C LEU A 490 23.70 4.20 -28.44
N PRO A 491 24.39 3.49 -29.37
CA PRO A 491 24.26 3.55 -30.82
C PRO A 491 22.94 2.95 -31.33
N PHE A 492 22.40 3.54 -32.39
CA PHE A 492 21.28 2.95 -33.10
C PHE A 492 21.76 2.48 -34.48
N LEU A 493 21.66 1.16 -34.70
CA LEU A 493 22.09 0.54 -35.93
C LEU A 493 20.94 -0.23 -36.56
N LEU A 494 20.71 0.00 -37.86
CA LEU A 494 19.73 -0.75 -38.65
C LEU A 494 20.35 -1.29 -39.93
N ARG A 495 19.83 -2.43 -40.42
CA ARG A 495 20.21 -3.08 -41.67
C ARG A 495 19.11 -2.89 -42.69
N THR A 496 19.48 -2.59 -43.94
CA THR A 496 18.54 -2.44 -45.06
C THR A 496 18.96 -3.24 -46.29
N ASP A 497 17.98 -3.48 -47.17
CA ASP A 497 18.23 -4.00 -48.52
C ASP A 497 18.74 -2.88 -49.46
N ARG A 498 19.04 -3.27 -50.72
CA ARG A 498 19.47 -2.33 -51.77
C ARG A 498 18.46 -1.21 -52.08
N LYS A 499 17.17 -1.42 -51.77
CA LYS A 499 16.09 -0.48 -52.06
C LYS A 499 15.79 0.42 -50.82
N GLY A 500 16.60 0.31 -49.75
CA GLY A 500 16.44 1.02 -48.51
C GLY A 500 15.23 0.55 -47.66
N ARG A 501 14.84 -0.72 -47.80
CA ARG A 501 13.83 -1.34 -46.97
C ARG A 501 14.51 -1.88 -45.70
N VAL A 502 13.98 -1.56 -44.52
CA VAL A 502 14.50 -2.00 -43.22
C VAL A 502 14.35 -3.52 -43.06
N LEU A 503 15.43 -4.20 -42.82
CA LEU A 503 15.45 -5.65 -42.56
C LEU A 503 15.53 -5.97 -41.06
N ARG A 504 16.35 -5.24 -40.32
CA ARG A 504 16.53 -5.37 -38.88
C ARG A 504 16.89 -4.00 -38.27
N LYS A 505 16.54 -3.80 -36.99
CA LYS A 505 16.92 -2.60 -36.22
C LYS A 505 17.45 -2.98 -34.84
N TYR A 506 18.16 -2.05 -34.18
CA TYR A 506 18.82 -2.25 -32.89
C TYR A 506 19.92 -3.31 -32.89
N ILE A 507 20.59 -3.50 -34.01
CA ILE A 507 21.62 -4.54 -34.20
C ILE A 507 22.87 -4.17 -33.42
N SER A 508 23.57 -5.15 -32.86
CA SER A 508 24.98 -5.05 -32.44
C SER A 508 25.89 -5.74 -33.44
N LEU A 509 27.07 -5.18 -33.72
CA LEU A 509 28.09 -5.76 -34.55
C LEU A 509 29.06 -6.65 -33.76
N GLN A 510 28.96 -6.58 -32.42
CA GLN A 510 29.80 -7.36 -31.50
C GLN A 510 29.22 -8.75 -31.19
N GLN A 511 28.00 -9.03 -31.66
CA GLN A 511 27.30 -10.30 -31.51
C GLN A 511 27.42 -11.19 -32.74
#